data_1232fa6c5a9f74626249f0a1708aa945
#
_entry.id   1232fa6c5a9f74626249f0a1708aa945
#
_cell.length_a   1.000
_cell.length_b   1.000
_cell.length_c   1.000
_cell.angle_alpha   90.00
_cell.angle_beta   90.00
_cell.angle_gamma   90.00
#
_symmetry.space_group_name_H-M   'P 1'
#
loop_
_entity.id
_entity.type
_entity.pdbx_description
1 polymer ?
#
loop_
_entity_poly.entity_id
_entity_poly.type
_entity_poly.pdbx_seq_one_letter_code
_entity_poly.pdbx_strand_id
1 'polypeptide(L)'
;MKVAIYPGSFDPITLGHMDIIDRGCVLFDRIVVAVAQSESKKPLFSLEERVRLVKQIYKENTNVEVVGFPRQLTVDLAREHGACAIIRGLRAVADFEYEFQ
;
A
#
# COMPACT_ATOMS: atom_id res chain seq x y z
N MET A 1 18.00 8.21 1.89
CA MET A 1 17.11 7.20 1.26
C MET A 1 15.72 7.77 1.07
N LYS A 2 15.18 7.65 -0.13
CA LYS A 2 13.80 8.10 -0.41
C LYS A 2 12.84 6.95 -0.19
N VAL A 3 11.96 7.09 0.77
CA VAL A 3 10.94 6.07 1.11
C VAL A 3 9.56 6.62 0.82
N ALA A 4 8.73 5.84 0.17
CA ALA A 4 7.32 6.17 -0.04
C ALA A 4 6.45 5.09 0.59
N ILE A 5 5.27 5.48 1.05
CA ILE A 5 4.30 4.54 1.58
C ILE A 5 3.14 4.42 0.59
N TYR A 6 2.68 3.20 0.38
CA TYR A 6 1.53 2.91 -0.49
C TYR A 6 0.45 2.22 0.34
N PRO A 7 -0.50 2.98 0.88
CA PRO A 7 -1.57 2.40 1.71
C PRO A 7 -2.73 1.90 0.86
N GLY A 8 -3.36 0.84 1.31
CA GLY A 8 -4.54 0.29 0.66
C GLY A 8 -5.03 -0.93 1.40
N SER A 9 -6.21 -1.42 1.04
CA SER A 9 -6.74 -2.64 1.63
C SER A 9 -6.16 -3.90 0.98
N PHE A 10 -5.82 -3.86 -0.31
CA PHE A 10 -5.23 -4.99 -1.05
C PHE A 10 -6.00 -6.29 -0.80
N ASP A 11 -7.27 -6.30 -1.16
CA ASP A 11 -8.19 -7.40 -0.81
C ASP A 11 -8.82 -8.03 -2.07
N PRO A 12 -8.06 -8.80 -2.86
CA PRO A 12 -6.61 -9.02 -2.80
C PRO A 12 -5.82 -7.99 -3.59
N ILE A 13 -4.49 -8.08 -3.53
CA ILE A 13 -3.62 -7.30 -4.40
C ILE A 13 -3.87 -7.69 -5.86
N THR A 14 -3.86 -6.70 -6.74
CA THR A 14 -4.13 -6.89 -8.17
C THR A 14 -2.93 -6.53 -9.01
N LEU A 15 -3.00 -6.84 -10.31
CA LEU A 15 -1.96 -6.41 -11.25
C LEU A 15 -1.80 -4.90 -11.30
N GLY A 16 -2.91 -4.16 -11.12
CA GLY A 16 -2.86 -2.70 -11.05
C GLY A 16 -2.06 -2.20 -9.85
N HIS A 17 -2.25 -2.83 -8.69
CA HIS A 17 -1.47 -2.51 -7.49
C HIS A 17 0.01 -2.81 -7.73
N MET A 18 0.31 -3.96 -8.33
CA MET A 18 1.69 -4.37 -8.59
C MET A 18 2.37 -3.41 -9.58
N ASP A 19 1.64 -2.94 -10.58
CA ASP A 19 2.17 -1.97 -11.53
C ASP A 19 2.59 -0.67 -10.82
N ILE A 20 1.75 -0.19 -9.91
CA ILE A 20 2.03 1.02 -9.13
C ILE A 20 3.26 0.81 -8.25
N ILE A 21 3.35 -0.33 -7.57
CA ILE A 21 4.49 -0.65 -6.71
C ILE A 21 5.78 -0.71 -7.53
N ASP A 22 5.75 -1.39 -8.68
CA ASP A 22 6.91 -1.54 -9.52
C ASP A 22 7.39 -0.21 -10.08
N ARG A 23 6.46 0.66 -10.50
CA ARG A 23 6.80 2.01 -10.94
C ARG A 23 7.35 2.85 -9.79
N GLY A 24 6.81 2.68 -8.60
CA GLY A 24 7.30 3.35 -7.40
C GLY A 24 8.73 2.98 -7.07
N CYS A 25 9.11 1.73 -7.29
CA CYS A 25 10.48 1.27 -7.03
C CYS A 25 11.51 1.94 -7.95
N VAL A 26 11.08 2.50 -9.07
CA VAL A 26 11.97 3.28 -9.95
C VAL A 26 12.23 4.68 -9.37
N LEU A 27 11.21 5.25 -8.71
CA LEU A 27 11.25 6.62 -8.20
C LEU A 27 11.79 6.71 -6.77
N PHE A 28 11.60 5.67 -5.97
CA PHE A 28 11.96 5.66 -4.56
C PHE A 28 12.87 4.47 -4.26
N ASP A 29 13.72 4.65 -3.26
CA ASP A 29 14.64 3.59 -2.83
C ASP A 29 13.90 2.46 -2.12
N ARG A 30 12.79 2.77 -1.46
CA ARG A 30 11.97 1.79 -0.76
C ARG A 30 10.49 2.17 -0.86
N ILE A 31 9.66 1.17 -1.08
CA ILE A 31 8.20 1.30 -1.02
C ILE A 31 7.71 0.50 0.17
N VAL A 32 6.99 1.14 1.08
CA VAL A 32 6.32 0.46 2.19
C VAL A 32 4.87 0.24 1.76
N VAL A 33 4.53 -1.01 1.48
CA VAL A 33 3.15 -1.38 1.15
C VAL A 33 2.41 -1.56 2.48
N ALA A 34 1.51 -0.65 2.78
CA ALA A 34 0.80 -0.63 4.04
C ALA A 34 -0.61 -1.17 3.86
N VAL A 35 -0.80 -2.41 4.31
CA VAL A 35 -2.09 -3.11 4.16
C VAL A 35 -2.99 -2.69 5.32
N ALA A 36 -4.05 -1.95 5.00
CA ALA A 36 -4.98 -1.43 5.98
C ALA A 36 -6.05 -2.46 6.32
N GLN A 37 -6.53 -2.44 7.56
CA GLN A 37 -7.71 -3.19 7.90
C GLN A 37 -8.88 -2.68 7.07
N SER A 38 -9.61 -3.61 6.43
CA SER A 38 -10.72 -3.24 5.57
C SER A 38 -11.85 -2.62 6.39
N GLU A 39 -12.44 -1.55 5.86
CA GLU A 39 -13.66 -0.97 6.43
C GLU A 39 -14.89 -1.80 6.07
N SER A 40 -14.75 -2.70 5.11
CA SER A 40 -15.81 -3.61 4.73
C SER A 40 -16.13 -4.57 5.87
N LYS A 41 -17.42 -4.82 6.10
CA LYS A 41 -17.85 -5.78 7.10
C LYS A 41 -17.55 -7.22 6.70
N LYS A 42 -17.31 -7.47 5.41
CA LYS A 42 -17.01 -8.80 4.88
C LYS A 42 -15.85 -8.74 3.90
N PRO A 43 -14.62 -8.56 4.39
CA PRO A 43 -13.47 -8.60 3.50
C PRO A 43 -13.32 -10.00 2.89
N LEU A 44 -12.75 -10.08 1.70
CA LEU A 44 -12.49 -11.36 1.03
C LEU A 44 -11.44 -12.16 1.79
N PHE A 45 -10.43 -11.47 2.31
CA PHE A 45 -9.33 -12.10 3.05
C PHE A 45 -9.09 -11.34 4.35
N SER A 46 -8.60 -12.05 5.36
CA SER A 46 -8.19 -11.43 6.61
C SER A 46 -6.99 -10.51 6.38
N LEU A 47 -6.73 -9.61 7.33
CA LEU A 47 -5.56 -8.75 7.25
C LEU A 47 -4.27 -9.56 7.15
N GLU A 48 -4.16 -10.61 7.97
CA GLU A 48 -2.98 -11.49 7.97
C GLU A 48 -2.78 -12.18 6.62
N GLU A 49 -3.86 -12.67 6.02
CA GLU A 49 -3.81 -13.31 4.70
C GLU A 49 -3.39 -12.32 3.63
N ARG A 50 -3.93 -11.11 3.66
CA ARG A 50 -3.59 -10.07 2.68
C ARG A 50 -2.13 -9.65 2.77
N VAL A 51 -1.63 -9.47 3.98
CA VAL A 51 -0.22 -9.15 4.20
C VAL A 51 0.67 -10.29 3.68
N ARG A 52 0.29 -11.53 3.98
CA ARG A 52 1.05 -12.70 3.53
C ARG A 52 1.12 -12.80 2.01
N LEU A 53 0.00 -12.55 1.33
CA LEU A 53 -0.04 -12.61 -0.13
C LEU A 53 0.90 -11.57 -0.75
N VAL A 54 0.89 -10.34 -0.24
CA VAL A 54 1.77 -9.31 -0.75
C VAL A 54 3.24 -9.64 -0.46
N LYS A 55 3.54 -10.10 0.74
CA LYS A 55 4.89 -10.52 1.10
C LYS A 55 5.41 -11.64 0.21
N GLN A 56 4.55 -12.58 -0.14
CA GLN A 56 4.93 -13.69 -1.01
C GLN A 56 5.28 -13.22 -2.41
N ILE A 57 4.52 -12.28 -2.95
CA ILE A 57 4.76 -11.73 -4.28
C ILE A 57 6.10 -10.98 -4.32
N TYR A 58 6.42 -10.25 -3.27
CA TYR A 58 7.61 -9.39 -3.23
C TYR A 58 8.74 -9.93 -2.36
N LYS A 59 8.73 -11.23 -2.05
CA LYS A 59 9.72 -11.83 -1.14
C LYS A 59 11.17 -11.67 -1.62
N GLU A 60 11.38 -11.55 -2.91
CA GLU A 60 12.71 -11.41 -3.49
C GLU A 60 13.09 -9.96 -3.79
N ASN A 61 12.16 -9.02 -3.57
CA ASN A 61 12.40 -7.61 -3.80
C ASN A 61 12.69 -6.92 -2.47
N THR A 62 13.97 -6.67 -2.21
CA THR A 62 14.41 -6.05 -0.95
C THR A 62 14.02 -4.58 -0.85
N ASN A 63 13.54 -3.97 -1.95
CA ASN A 63 13.12 -2.57 -1.95
C ASN A 63 11.65 -2.41 -1.56
N VAL A 64 10.93 -3.51 -1.36
CA VAL A 64 9.53 -3.49 -0.96
C VAL A 64 9.41 -4.05 0.45
N GLU A 65 8.86 -3.25 1.36
CA GLU A 65 8.54 -3.66 2.72
C GLU A 65 7.02 -3.74 2.83
N VAL A 66 6.49 -4.77 3.49
CA VAL A 66 5.06 -4.96 3.64
C VAL A 66 4.70 -4.94 5.11
N VAL A 67 3.76 -4.08 5.49
CA VAL A 67 3.28 -3.97 6.87
C VAL A 67 1.76 -3.97 6.88
N GLY A 68 1.18 -4.48 7.96
CA GLY A 68 -0.24 -4.38 8.21
C GLY A 68 -0.50 -3.35 9.30
N PHE A 69 -1.60 -2.62 9.20
CA PHE A 69 -1.98 -1.70 10.26
C PHE A 69 -3.50 -1.68 10.44
N PRO A 70 -3.98 -1.79 11.69
CA PRO A 70 -5.41 -1.93 11.92
C PRO A 70 -6.18 -0.60 11.78
N ARG A 71 -5.74 0.48 12.39
CA ARG A 71 -6.46 1.77 12.39
C ARG A 71 -5.52 2.93 12.69
N GLN A 72 -4.60 3.18 11.83
CA GLN A 72 -3.65 4.26 12.03
C GLN A 72 -3.83 5.28 10.91
N LEU A 73 -3.68 6.56 11.21
CA LEU A 73 -3.69 7.58 10.17
C LEU A 73 -2.50 7.36 9.25
N THR A 74 -2.74 7.47 7.95
CA THR A 74 -1.71 7.26 6.93
C THR A 74 -0.49 8.16 7.17
N VAL A 75 -0.73 9.40 7.59
CA VAL A 75 0.34 10.37 7.88
C VAL A 75 1.23 9.87 9.02
N ASP A 76 0.63 9.33 10.09
CA ASP A 76 1.38 8.82 11.22
C ASP A 76 2.22 7.61 10.82
N LEU A 77 1.64 6.72 10.04
CA LEU A 77 2.34 5.53 9.54
C LEU A 77 3.50 5.94 8.63
N ALA A 78 3.29 6.91 7.76
CA ALA A 78 4.33 7.43 6.88
C ALA A 78 5.48 8.02 7.70
N ARG A 79 5.14 8.75 8.76
CA ARG A 79 6.13 9.36 9.65
C ARG A 79 6.96 8.31 10.38
N GLU A 80 6.32 7.25 10.87
CA GLU A 80 7.01 6.14 11.54
C GLU A 80 8.03 5.45 10.64
N HIS A 81 7.73 5.35 9.35
CA HIS A 81 8.60 4.69 8.39
C HIS A 81 9.56 5.66 7.70
N GLY A 82 9.55 6.92 8.09
CA GLY A 82 10.42 7.92 7.48
C GLY A 82 10.10 8.18 6.02
N ALA A 83 8.83 8.02 5.64
CA ALA A 83 8.41 8.21 4.25
C ALA A 83 8.34 9.68 3.90
N CYS A 84 8.81 10.02 2.70
CA CYS A 84 8.74 11.39 2.17
C CYS A 84 7.55 11.60 1.25
N ALA A 85 6.83 10.52 0.90
CA ALA A 85 5.69 10.59 -0.02
C ALA A 85 4.68 9.50 0.28
N ILE A 86 3.43 9.76 -0.08
CA ILE A 86 2.33 8.81 -0.02
C ILE A 86 1.87 8.56 -1.44
N ILE A 87 1.87 7.29 -1.86
CA ILE A 87 1.46 6.91 -3.21
C ILE A 87 -0.04 6.65 -3.20
N ARG A 88 -0.73 7.15 -4.22
CA ARG A 88 -2.14 6.92 -4.44
C ARG A 88 -2.37 6.47 -5.87
N GLY A 89 -3.15 5.40 -6.03
CA GLY A 89 -3.54 4.92 -7.35
C GLY A 89 -4.97 5.34 -7.65
N LEU A 90 -5.15 6.15 -8.70
CA LEU A 90 -6.47 6.58 -9.14
C LEU A 90 -6.88 5.73 -10.34
N ARG A 91 -7.97 4.96 -10.17
CA ARG A 91 -8.42 4.01 -11.20
C ARG A 91 -9.51 4.58 -12.10
N ALA A 92 -10.24 5.59 -11.60
CA ALA A 92 -11.38 6.16 -12.31
C ALA A 92 -11.61 7.59 -11.86
N VAL A 93 -12.44 8.33 -12.62
CA VAL A 93 -12.81 9.70 -12.28
C VAL A 93 -13.38 9.82 -10.88
N ALA A 94 -14.19 8.84 -10.47
CA ALA A 94 -14.78 8.83 -9.14
C ALA A 94 -13.71 8.75 -8.05
N ASP A 95 -12.67 7.94 -8.23
CA ASP A 95 -11.55 7.86 -7.29
C ASP A 95 -10.83 9.20 -7.20
N PHE A 96 -10.63 9.84 -8.35
CA PHE A 96 -9.98 11.15 -8.43
C PHE A 96 -10.79 12.21 -7.67
N GLU A 97 -12.11 12.21 -7.83
CA GLU A 97 -12.99 13.14 -7.12
C GLU A 97 -12.90 12.96 -5.61
N TYR A 98 -12.84 11.71 -5.14
CA TYR A 98 -12.68 11.42 -3.72
C TYR A 98 -11.39 11.97 -3.14
N GLU A 99 -10.31 11.91 -3.88
CA GLU A 99 -9.01 12.39 -3.39
C GLU A 99 -9.00 13.91 -3.18
N PHE A 100 -9.89 14.64 -3.85
CA PHE A 100 -9.96 16.10 -3.75
C PHE A 100 -11.08 16.61 -2.83
N GLN A 101 -11.83 15.71 -2.23
CA GLN A 101 -12.83 16.06 -1.22
C GLN A 101 -12.25 15.89 0.18
#